data_5445c4194a8e0ffda87e4c6ae95be802
#
_entry.id   5445c4194a8e0ffda87e4c6ae95be802
#
_cell.length_a   1.000
_cell.length_b   1.000
_cell.length_c   1.000
_cell.angle_alpha   90.00
_cell.angle_beta   90.00
_cell.angle_gamma   90.00
#
_symmetry.space_group_name_H-M   'P 1'
#
loop_
_entity.id
_entity.type
_entity.pdbx_description
1 polymer ?
#
loop_
_entity_poly.entity_id
_entity_poly.type
_entity_poly.pdbx_seq_one_letter_code
_entity_poly.pdbx_strand_id
1 'polypeptide(L)' 'MSTLKARIKDVAREAGVSVATVSRALTGGPVSAQLRDKVDAAIRATGYRPNLSARRL' A
#
# COMPACT_ATOMS: atom_id res chain seq x y z
N MET A 1 8.46 17.93 0.92
CA MET A 1 8.60 17.56 0.92
C MET A 1 8.81 16.40 1.10
N SER A 2 8.98 15.95 1.32
CA SER A 2 9.17 15.06 1.71
C SER A 2 8.84 13.94 1.22
N THR A 3 8.76 13.63 0.57
CA THR A 3 8.38 12.60 0.09
C THR A 3 9.33 11.65 -0.10
N LEU A 4 10.34 11.72 0.49
CA LEU A 4 11.30 10.81 0.37
C LEU A 4 10.84 9.46 0.63
N LYS A 5 10.09 9.20 1.64
CA LYS A 5 9.68 7.92 1.93
C LYS A 5 8.25 7.86 2.10
N ALA A 6 7.48 7.29 1.23
CA ALA A 6 6.05 7.14 1.38
C ALA A 6 5.83 6.04 2.41
N ARG A 7 4.82 6.22 3.23
CA ARG A 7 4.49 5.23 4.21
C ARG A 7 3.16 4.63 3.91
N ILE A 8 2.82 3.58 4.60
CA ILE A 8 1.56 2.91 4.37
C ILE A 8 0.39 3.87 4.57
N LYS A 9 0.55 4.86 5.43
CA LYS A 9 -0.49 5.85 5.62
C LYS A 9 -0.72 6.65 4.35
N ASP A 10 0.33 6.88 3.61
CA ASP A 10 0.22 7.66 2.39
C ASP A 10 -0.52 6.85 1.35
N VAL A 11 -0.28 5.56 1.32
CA VAL A 11 -0.94 4.69 0.38
C VAL A 11 -2.43 4.66 0.71
N ALA A 12 -2.75 4.55 2.00
CA ALA A 12 -4.14 4.49 2.41
C ALA A 12 -4.86 5.76 2.02
N ARG A 13 -4.21 6.89 2.21
CA ARG A 13 -4.81 8.15 1.89
C ARG A 13 -5.01 8.26 0.39
N GLU A 14 -4.03 7.88 -0.39
CA GLU A 14 -4.12 7.96 -1.81
C GLU A 14 -5.20 7.01 -2.35
N ALA A 15 -5.33 5.86 -1.76
CA ALA A 15 -6.32 4.89 -2.20
C ALA A 15 -7.71 5.18 -1.64
N GLY A 16 -7.79 6.02 -0.64
CA GLY A 16 -9.07 6.32 -0.05
C GLY A 16 -9.59 5.22 0.84
N VAL A 17 -8.70 4.49 1.47
CA VAL A 17 -9.11 3.38 2.33
C VAL A 17 -8.33 3.45 3.63
N SER A 18 -8.62 2.57 4.56
CA SER A 18 -7.94 2.61 5.84
C SER A 18 -6.58 1.93 5.74
N VAL A 19 -5.73 2.22 6.68
CA VAL A 19 -4.43 1.60 6.73
C VAL A 19 -4.58 0.09 6.88
N ALA A 20 -5.56 -0.34 7.65
CA ALA A 20 -5.79 -1.75 7.84
C ALA A 20 -6.10 -2.43 6.51
N THR A 21 -6.85 -1.74 5.66
CA THR A 21 -7.20 -2.30 4.37
C THR A 21 -5.96 -2.44 3.49
N VAL A 22 -5.09 -1.43 3.53
CA VAL A 22 -3.88 -1.49 2.74
C VAL A 22 -3.02 -2.65 3.23
N SER A 23 -2.90 -2.78 4.53
CA SER A 23 -2.10 -3.83 5.10
C SER A 23 -2.61 -5.19 4.67
N ARG A 24 -3.92 -5.35 4.70
CA ARG A 24 -4.53 -6.59 4.32
C ARG A 24 -4.26 -6.89 2.85
N ALA A 25 -4.35 -5.90 2.01
CA ALA A 25 -4.11 -6.09 0.60
C ALA A 25 -2.66 -6.49 0.34
N LEU A 26 -1.75 -5.92 1.11
CA LEU A 26 -0.35 -6.23 0.92
C LEU A 26 0.03 -7.62 1.42
N THR A 27 -0.66 -8.09 2.43
CA THR A 27 -0.30 -9.39 2.98
C THR A 27 -1.12 -10.51 2.35
N GLY A 28 -1.93 -10.19 1.39
CA GLY A 28 -2.69 -11.23 0.74
C GLY A 28 -3.99 -11.54 1.43
N GLY A 29 -4.46 -10.66 2.30
CA GLY A 29 -5.70 -10.89 2.98
C GLY A 29 -6.87 -10.78 2.03
N PRO A 30 -8.04 -11.10 2.52
CA PRO A 30 -9.24 -11.05 1.69
C PRO A 30 -9.68 -9.64 1.38
N VAL A 31 -9.43 -9.17 0.18
CA VAL A 31 -9.88 -7.87 -0.26
C VAL A 31 -10.44 -8.06 -1.65
N SER A 32 -11.34 -7.20 -2.05
CA SER A 32 -11.94 -7.33 -3.36
C SER A 32 -10.94 -6.91 -4.42
N ALA A 33 -11.16 -7.34 -5.62
CA ALA A 33 -10.27 -6.99 -6.72
C ALA A 33 -10.23 -5.48 -6.92
N GLN A 34 -11.36 -4.82 -6.75
CA GLN A 34 -11.40 -3.40 -6.92
C GLN A 34 -10.54 -2.71 -5.89
N LEU A 35 -10.59 -3.16 -4.68
CA LEU A 35 -9.84 -2.57 -3.63
C LEU A 35 -8.37 -2.81 -3.88
N ARG A 36 -8.02 -4.00 -4.30
CA ARG A 36 -6.67 -4.31 -4.59
C ARG A 36 -6.13 -3.42 -5.67
N ASP A 37 -6.92 -3.15 -6.71
CA ASP A 37 -6.49 -2.27 -7.78
C ASP A 37 -6.25 -0.87 -7.26
N LYS A 38 -7.10 -0.40 -6.36
CA LYS A 38 -6.92 0.93 -5.81
C LYS A 38 -5.64 1.02 -5.02
N VAL A 39 -5.35 -0.01 -4.25
CA VAL A 39 -4.15 -0.02 -3.45
C VAL A 39 -2.92 -0.07 -4.36
N ASP A 40 -2.98 -0.87 -5.40
CA ASP A 40 -1.85 -0.97 -6.32
C ASP A 40 -1.60 0.37 -6.99
N ALA A 41 -2.65 1.05 -7.41
CA ALA A 41 -2.49 2.34 -8.04
C ALA A 41 -1.91 3.33 -7.05
N ALA A 42 -2.34 3.26 -5.80
CA ALA A 42 -1.84 4.17 -4.79
C ALA A 42 -0.37 3.90 -4.51
N ILE A 43 0.04 2.66 -4.54
CA ILE A 43 1.42 2.31 -4.31
C ILE A 43 2.28 2.91 -5.41
N ARG A 44 1.81 2.83 -6.64
CA ARG A 44 2.57 3.41 -7.72
C ARG A 44 2.59 4.92 -7.64
N ALA A 45 1.47 5.51 -7.29
CA ALA A 45 1.38 6.96 -7.20
C ALA A 45 2.24 7.52 -6.10
N THR A 46 2.33 6.83 -4.98
CA THR A 46 3.10 7.34 -3.85
C THR A 46 4.55 6.89 -3.87
N GLY A 47 4.83 5.88 -4.63
CA GLY A 47 6.19 5.36 -4.63
C GLY A 47 6.49 4.49 -3.44
N TYR A 48 5.46 4.10 -2.69
CA TYR A 48 5.66 3.28 -1.50
C TYR A 48 6.19 1.91 -1.91
N ARG A 49 7.11 1.38 -1.14
CA ARG A 49 7.62 0.09 -1.42
C ARG A 49 7.41 -0.79 -0.25
N PRO A 50 6.60 -1.82 -0.35
CA PRO A 50 6.37 -2.74 0.74
C PRO A 50 7.73 -3.36 1.08
N ASN A 51 7.98 -3.47 2.34
CA ASN A 51 9.27 -3.95 2.75
C ASN A 51 9.33 -5.45 2.71
N LEU A 52 9.13 -6.03 1.57
CA LEU A 52 9.16 -7.45 1.45
C LEU A 52 10.53 -8.00 1.40
N SER A 53 11.44 -7.24 0.91
CA SER A 53 12.78 -7.73 0.81
C SER A 53 13.35 -8.05 2.15
N ALA A 54 12.78 -7.50 3.14
CA ALA A 54 13.29 -7.75 4.46
C ALA A 54 13.19 -9.20 4.81
N ARG A 55 12.34 -9.93 4.22
CA ARG A 55 12.20 -11.19 4.60
C ARG A 55 12.79 -12.04 3.62
N ARG A 56 13.29 -11.70 2.67
CA ARG A 56 13.82 -12.47 1.83
C ARG A 56 15.00 -12.81 2.08
N LEU A 57 15.53 -13.07 2.40
CA LEU A 57 16.71 -13.19 2.85
C LEU A 57 17.09 -13.99 2.87
#